data_9ecbf82748d5df8f566fd64e0c3b487a
#
_entry.id   9ecbf82748d5df8f566fd64e0c3b487a
#
_cell.length_a   1.000
_cell.length_b   1.000
_cell.length_c   1.000
_cell.angle_alpha   90.00
_cell.angle_beta   90.00
_cell.angle_gamma   90.00
#
_symmetry.space_group_name_H-M   'P 1'
#
loop_
_entity.id
_entity.type
_entity.pdbx_description
1 polymer ?
#
loop_
_entity_poly.entity_id
_entity_poly.type
_entity_poly.pdbx_seq_one_letter_code
_entity_poly.pdbx_strand_id
1 'polypeptide(L)'
;MAICRLRSLFSPSKCKSSSFSFYQSFKPRTFSSSHHLPSHLQNVGFIGLGNMGSRMANNLIKAGFSVTVHDLNSDVLDKFSHMGVATKKTPCEVSEASDVVVTMLPSSAHVCDLEKPFMLDAPVSGGVIAAEAGTLTFMVGGSEEAFAAAKPLFFSMGKGAIYCGGAGNGSAAKICNNLALAVSMLGVSEALALGQSLGVAASTLSKIFNCSSARCWSSDSYNPVPGVMEGVPSSRDYNGGFASKLMAKDLNLAAESAKQAGCKHPLTSQAQKIYTELCNEGHEGKDFSCVFRHYYTGMDEHVDQ
;
A
#
# COMPACT_ATOMS: atom_id res chain seq x y z
N MET A 1 -0.47 -6.80 -0.04
CA MET A 1 0.08 -7.81 0.89
C MET A 1 -1.01 -8.83 1.16
N ALA A 2 -0.70 -10.11 1.14
CA ALA A 2 -1.56 -11.17 1.61
C ALA A 2 -0.82 -11.95 2.69
N ILE A 3 -1.55 -12.44 3.69
CA ILE A 3 -1.03 -13.32 4.74
C ILE A 3 -1.76 -14.65 4.62
N CYS A 4 -1.00 -15.72 4.35
CA CYS A 4 -1.53 -17.07 4.18
C CYS A 4 -0.93 -18.00 5.22
N ARG A 5 -1.72 -18.88 5.83
CA ARG A 5 -1.25 -19.96 6.67
C ARG A 5 -1.10 -21.25 5.87
N LEU A 6 0.02 -21.93 6.04
CA LEU A 6 0.35 -23.19 5.37
C LEU A 6 0.78 -24.26 6.38
N ARG A 7 -0.15 -24.88 7.07
CA ARG A 7 0.01 -26.28 7.53
C ARG A 7 -1.35 -26.94 7.55
N SER A 8 -1.66 -27.69 6.50
CA SER A 8 -2.42 -28.92 6.59
C SER A 8 -1.62 -29.98 5.82
N LEU A 9 -1.38 -31.09 6.47
CA LEU A 9 -0.81 -32.31 5.92
C LEU A 9 -1.50 -32.69 4.62
N PHE A 10 -0.85 -32.53 3.46
CA PHE A 10 -1.15 -33.32 2.27
C PHE A 10 -0.06 -33.21 1.19
N SER A 11 0.09 -34.34 0.50
CA SER A 11 0.99 -34.73 -0.58
C SER A 11 0.98 -33.79 -1.80
N PRO A 12 2.09 -33.72 -2.58
CA PRO A 12 2.21 -32.81 -3.71
C PRO A 12 1.45 -33.31 -4.93
N SER A 13 0.41 -32.60 -5.35
CA SER A 13 -0.19 -32.78 -6.66
C SER A 13 -0.17 -31.48 -7.45
N LYS A 14 0.60 -31.53 -8.50
CA LYS A 14 0.68 -30.71 -9.73
C LYS A 14 -0.09 -29.38 -9.81
N CYS A 15 0.67 -28.30 -9.80
CA CYS A 15 0.25 -26.96 -10.21
C CYS A 15 -0.17 -26.94 -11.71
N LYS A 16 -1.41 -26.59 -11.99
CA LYS A 16 -1.88 -26.23 -13.34
C LYS A 16 -2.20 -24.75 -13.36
N SER A 17 -1.57 -24.04 -14.28
CA SER A 17 -1.82 -22.62 -14.56
C SER A 17 -3.21 -22.43 -15.17
N SER A 18 -4.06 -21.65 -14.53
CA SER A 18 -5.26 -21.09 -15.14
C SER A 18 -5.36 -19.60 -14.78
N SER A 19 -5.52 -18.81 -15.84
CA SER A 19 -5.77 -17.37 -15.75
C SER A 19 -7.16 -17.11 -15.18
N PHE A 20 -7.27 -16.50 -14.02
CA PHE A 20 -8.54 -16.13 -13.40
C PHE A 20 -8.72 -14.62 -13.34
N SER A 21 -9.87 -14.17 -13.85
CA SER A 21 -10.40 -12.82 -13.73
C SER A 21 -10.79 -12.54 -12.27
N PHE A 22 -10.37 -11.41 -11.71
CA PHE A 22 -10.41 -11.09 -10.28
C PHE A 22 -11.78 -10.67 -9.74
N TYR A 23 -12.83 -10.80 -10.53
CA TYR A 23 -14.19 -10.42 -10.12
C TYR A 23 -15.21 -11.46 -10.51
N GLN A 24 -15.31 -12.52 -9.73
CA GLN A 24 -16.54 -13.30 -9.65
C GLN A 24 -17.29 -12.94 -8.38
N SER A 25 -18.55 -12.62 -8.56
CA SER A 25 -19.62 -12.39 -7.59
C SER A 25 -19.45 -13.23 -6.32
N PHE A 26 -19.05 -12.59 -5.21
CA PHE A 26 -19.01 -13.22 -3.91
C PHE A 26 -20.41 -13.45 -3.39
N LYS A 27 -20.91 -14.69 -3.49
CA LYS A 27 -21.99 -15.16 -2.62
C LYS A 27 -21.37 -15.52 -1.27
N PRO A 28 -21.89 -15.03 -0.14
CA PRO A 28 -21.40 -15.43 1.17
C PRO A 28 -21.64 -16.94 1.36
N ARG A 29 -20.55 -17.71 1.42
CA ARG A 29 -20.59 -19.09 1.88
C ARG A 29 -20.35 -19.08 3.39
N THR A 30 -21.33 -19.55 4.13
CA THR A 30 -21.23 -19.85 5.55
C THR A 30 -20.18 -20.93 5.74
N PHE A 31 -19.07 -20.58 6.40
CA PHE A 31 -18.04 -21.51 6.81
C PHE A 31 -18.32 -22.01 8.24
N SER A 32 -18.66 -23.26 8.35
CA SER A 32 -18.62 -24.01 9.60
C SER A 32 -17.47 -25.01 9.48
N SER A 33 -16.34 -24.74 10.11
CA SER A 33 -15.38 -25.76 10.54
C SER A 33 -14.44 -25.16 11.59
N SER A 34 -14.49 -25.75 12.78
CA SER A 34 -13.66 -25.47 13.94
C SER A 34 -12.22 -25.94 13.70
N HIS A 35 -11.40 -25.09 13.09
CA HIS A 35 -9.95 -25.24 13.10
C HIS A 35 -9.35 -24.17 14.01
N HIS A 36 -8.91 -24.58 15.20
CA HIS A 36 -8.16 -23.71 16.12
C HIS A 36 -6.86 -23.24 15.44
N LEU A 37 -6.69 -21.93 15.30
CA LEU A 37 -5.41 -21.31 14.95
C LEU A 37 -4.41 -21.54 16.10
N PRO A 38 -3.14 -21.90 15.83
CA PRO A 38 -2.14 -22.05 16.88
C PRO A 38 -1.91 -20.70 17.57
N SER A 39 -1.73 -20.74 18.88
CA SER A 39 -1.53 -19.57 19.74
C SER A 39 -0.22 -18.82 19.49
N HIS A 40 0.72 -19.40 18.73
CA HIS A 40 2.03 -18.80 18.45
C HIS A 40 2.45 -19.05 17.00
N LEU A 41 2.45 -17.98 16.19
CA LEU A 41 3.02 -17.97 14.83
C LEU A 41 4.49 -17.53 14.97
N GLN A 42 5.42 -18.47 15.10
CA GLN A 42 6.84 -18.17 15.32
C GLN A 42 7.66 -18.15 14.04
N ASN A 43 7.36 -19.05 13.09
CA ASN A 43 8.09 -19.18 11.85
C ASN A 43 7.33 -18.43 10.76
N VAL A 44 7.91 -17.34 10.26
CA VAL A 44 7.28 -16.46 9.28
C VAL A 44 7.99 -16.60 7.94
N GLY A 45 7.27 -17.03 6.92
CA GLY A 45 7.73 -16.94 5.54
C GLY A 45 7.50 -15.53 4.98
N PHE A 46 8.46 -14.97 4.30
CA PHE A 46 8.30 -13.66 3.67
C PHE A 46 8.70 -13.71 2.19
N ILE A 47 7.76 -13.39 1.30
CA ILE A 47 7.93 -13.45 -0.15
C ILE A 47 7.77 -12.05 -0.73
N GLY A 48 8.83 -11.60 -1.45
CA GLY A 48 8.90 -10.27 -2.03
C GLY A 48 9.64 -9.28 -1.13
N LEU A 49 10.91 -9.03 -1.43
CA LEU A 49 11.85 -8.22 -0.65
C LEU A 49 12.20 -6.88 -1.33
N GLY A 50 11.27 -6.33 -2.09
CA GLY A 50 11.42 -5.00 -2.69
C GLY A 50 11.50 -3.89 -1.63
N ASN A 51 11.32 -2.63 -2.06
CA ASN A 51 11.46 -1.44 -1.19
C ASN A 51 10.64 -1.49 0.11
N MET A 52 9.47 -2.09 0.09
CA MET A 52 8.63 -2.26 1.27
C MET A 52 8.95 -3.56 2.01
N GLY A 53 8.98 -4.69 1.27
CA GLY A 53 9.07 -6.02 1.85
C GLY A 53 10.34 -6.27 2.64
N SER A 54 11.50 -5.81 2.18
CA SER A 54 12.76 -5.94 2.91
C SER A 54 12.73 -5.26 4.28
N ARG A 55 12.12 -4.08 4.37
CA ARG A 55 11.98 -3.33 5.64
C ARG A 55 10.99 -4.01 6.58
N MET A 56 9.88 -4.49 6.05
CA MET A 56 8.89 -5.24 6.83
C MET A 56 9.45 -6.55 7.36
N ALA A 57 10.18 -7.33 6.54
CA ALA A 57 10.87 -8.54 6.96
C ALA A 57 11.90 -8.25 8.08
N ASN A 58 12.69 -7.19 7.95
CA ASN A 58 13.64 -6.75 8.98
C ASN A 58 12.94 -6.39 10.30
N ASN A 59 11.77 -5.78 10.27
CA ASN A 59 11.02 -5.47 11.48
C ASN A 59 10.50 -6.73 12.18
N LEU A 60 10.07 -7.75 11.43
CA LEU A 60 9.73 -9.07 12.00
C LEU A 60 10.94 -9.74 12.65
N ILE A 61 12.12 -9.70 12.01
CA ILE A 61 13.37 -10.24 12.56
C ILE A 61 13.72 -9.52 13.86
N LYS A 62 13.66 -8.18 13.88
CA LYS A 62 13.92 -7.36 15.09
C LYS A 62 12.91 -7.66 16.21
N ALA A 63 11.69 -8.02 15.88
CA ALA A 63 10.66 -8.41 16.84
C ALA A 63 10.83 -9.86 17.37
N GLY A 64 11.83 -10.61 16.89
CA GLY A 64 12.19 -11.94 17.38
C GLY A 64 11.50 -13.10 16.64
N PHE A 65 10.87 -12.86 15.49
CA PHE A 65 10.33 -13.93 14.66
C PHE A 65 11.44 -14.65 13.89
N SER A 66 11.30 -15.97 13.72
CA SER A 66 12.13 -16.78 12.83
C SER A 66 11.64 -16.55 11.38
N VAL A 67 12.38 -15.77 10.61
CA VAL A 67 11.97 -15.39 9.27
C VAL A 67 12.71 -16.18 8.21
N THR A 68 11.98 -16.75 7.25
CA THR A 68 12.50 -17.41 6.04
C THR A 68 12.06 -16.61 4.83
N VAL A 69 12.99 -16.22 3.96
CA VAL A 69 12.70 -15.27 2.88
C VAL A 69 12.87 -15.85 1.48
N HIS A 70 12.13 -15.28 0.51
CA HIS A 70 12.31 -15.52 -0.92
C HIS A 70 12.05 -14.25 -1.72
N ASP A 71 12.87 -14.04 -2.75
CA ASP A 71 12.66 -13.04 -3.80
C ASP A 71 13.24 -13.59 -5.12
N LEU A 72 12.80 -13.04 -6.24
CA LEU A 72 13.37 -13.36 -7.57
C LEU A 72 14.74 -12.71 -7.78
N ASN A 73 15.03 -11.64 -7.04
CA ASN A 73 16.31 -10.93 -7.09
C ASN A 73 17.32 -11.59 -6.13
N SER A 74 18.33 -12.25 -6.70
CA SER A 74 19.42 -12.92 -5.96
C SER A 74 20.20 -11.98 -5.06
N ASP A 75 20.48 -10.73 -5.52
CA ASP A 75 21.29 -9.77 -4.74
C ASP A 75 20.64 -9.41 -3.41
N VAL A 76 19.31 -9.39 -3.39
CA VAL A 76 18.55 -9.14 -2.15
C VAL A 76 18.57 -10.37 -1.25
N LEU A 77 18.46 -11.57 -1.81
CA LEU A 77 18.58 -12.82 -1.04
C LEU A 77 19.95 -12.95 -0.40
N ASP A 78 21.03 -12.63 -1.14
CA ASP A 78 22.40 -12.66 -0.62
C ASP A 78 22.58 -11.72 0.58
N LYS A 79 21.99 -10.52 0.54
CA LYS A 79 22.01 -9.60 1.68
C LYS A 79 21.36 -10.21 2.92
N PHE A 80 20.20 -10.83 2.79
CA PHE A 80 19.53 -11.50 3.90
C PHE A 80 20.31 -12.73 4.39
N SER A 81 20.91 -13.50 3.48
CA SER A 81 21.77 -14.64 3.80
C SER A 81 23.00 -14.20 4.62
N HIS A 82 23.66 -13.12 4.24
CA HIS A 82 24.79 -12.55 4.99
C HIS A 82 24.39 -12.05 6.40
N MET A 83 23.12 -11.71 6.60
CA MET A 83 22.56 -11.39 7.91
C MET A 83 22.21 -12.63 8.75
N GLY A 84 22.43 -13.84 8.23
CA GLY A 84 22.08 -15.10 8.89
C GLY A 84 20.60 -15.49 8.77
N VAL A 85 19.85 -14.84 7.88
CA VAL A 85 18.43 -15.14 7.66
C VAL A 85 18.30 -16.31 6.69
N ALA A 86 17.40 -17.25 6.98
CA ALA A 86 17.13 -18.39 6.11
C ALA A 86 16.53 -17.93 4.77
N THR A 87 17.18 -18.29 3.66
CA THR A 87 16.72 -17.99 2.31
C THR A 87 16.28 -19.26 1.60
N LYS A 88 15.30 -19.17 0.73
CA LYS A 88 14.78 -20.29 -0.07
C LYS A 88 14.71 -19.91 -1.54
N LYS A 89 14.84 -20.93 -2.41
CA LYS A 89 14.84 -20.74 -3.87
C LYS A 89 13.44 -20.60 -4.45
N THR A 90 12.43 -21.11 -3.76
CA THR A 90 11.04 -21.09 -4.22
C THR A 90 10.06 -20.67 -3.12
N PRO A 91 8.90 -20.09 -3.50
CA PRO A 91 7.82 -19.83 -2.56
C PRO A 91 7.31 -21.08 -1.82
N CYS A 92 7.34 -22.23 -2.49
CA CYS A 92 6.94 -23.52 -1.92
C CYS A 92 7.83 -23.89 -0.73
N GLU A 93 9.15 -23.81 -0.89
CA GLU A 93 10.11 -24.10 0.18
C GLU A 93 9.98 -23.14 1.37
N VAL A 94 9.62 -21.86 1.11
CA VAL A 94 9.29 -20.89 2.17
C VAL A 94 8.07 -21.34 2.94
N SER A 95 7.06 -21.75 2.22
CA SER A 95 5.78 -22.21 2.76
C SER A 95 5.93 -23.44 3.65
N GLU A 96 6.74 -24.41 3.23
CA GLU A 96 7.03 -25.64 4.00
C GLU A 96 7.77 -25.35 5.31
N ALA A 97 8.58 -24.28 5.34
CA ALA A 97 9.37 -23.87 6.50
C ALA A 97 8.63 -22.93 7.46
N SER A 98 7.36 -22.57 7.19
CA SER A 98 6.69 -21.47 7.88
C SER A 98 5.33 -21.84 8.45
N ASP A 99 4.96 -21.23 9.56
CA ASP A 99 3.61 -21.31 10.16
C ASP A 99 2.64 -20.36 9.46
N VAL A 100 3.18 -19.26 8.94
CA VAL A 100 2.47 -18.18 8.22
C VAL A 100 3.35 -17.61 7.13
N VAL A 101 2.76 -17.27 5.99
CA VAL A 101 3.47 -16.62 4.89
C VAL A 101 2.92 -15.21 4.67
N VAL A 102 3.81 -14.24 4.61
CA VAL A 102 3.55 -12.84 4.23
C VAL A 102 4.02 -12.64 2.80
N THR A 103 3.16 -12.13 1.93
CA THR A 103 3.54 -11.76 0.57
C THR A 103 3.49 -10.25 0.37
N MET A 104 4.54 -9.66 -0.18
CA MET A 104 4.60 -8.23 -0.52
C MET A 104 5.00 -8.07 -1.99
N LEU A 105 4.06 -8.31 -2.88
CA LEU A 105 4.24 -8.40 -4.33
C LEU A 105 3.58 -7.22 -5.06
N PRO A 106 4.06 -6.86 -6.26
CA PRO A 106 3.55 -5.70 -7.01
C PRO A 106 2.07 -5.83 -7.44
N SER A 107 1.60 -7.05 -7.68
CA SER A 107 0.21 -7.30 -8.07
C SER A 107 -0.29 -8.65 -7.57
N SER A 108 -1.62 -8.79 -7.51
CA SER A 108 -2.30 -10.03 -7.13
C SER A 108 -2.08 -11.20 -8.10
N ALA A 109 -1.74 -10.92 -9.36
CA ALA A 109 -1.41 -11.96 -10.34
C ALA A 109 -0.17 -12.78 -9.97
N HIS A 110 0.64 -12.30 -9.04
CA HIS A 110 1.82 -12.99 -8.52
C HIS A 110 1.52 -13.88 -7.30
N VAL A 111 0.28 -13.91 -6.83
CA VAL A 111 -0.17 -14.77 -5.72
C VAL A 111 -0.91 -15.96 -6.32
N CYS A 112 -0.35 -17.18 -6.22
CA CYS A 112 -1.00 -18.40 -6.68
C CYS A 112 -2.21 -18.74 -5.80
N ASP A 113 -3.25 -19.35 -6.41
CA ASP A 113 -4.38 -19.97 -5.71
C ASP A 113 -3.88 -21.12 -4.82
N LEU A 114 -3.85 -20.89 -3.53
CA LEU A 114 -3.62 -21.92 -2.54
C LEU A 114 -4.97 -22.41 -2.04
N GLU A 115 -5.28 -23.69 -2.24
CA GLU A 115 -6.49 -24.29 -1.70
C GLU A 115 -6.49 -24.21 -0.17
N LYS A 116 -7.34 -23.33 0.34
CA LYS A 116 -7.81 -23.24 1.76
C LYS A 116 -6.82 -22.96 2.90
N PRO A 117 -5.94 -22.00 2.86
CA PRO A 117 -5.44 -21.40 4.10
C PRO A 117 -6.37 -20.27 4.55
N PHE A 118 -6.32 -19.92 5.84
CA PHE A 118 -6.87 -18.65 6.31
C PHE A 118 -6.10 -17.53 5.62
N MET A 119 -6.74 -16.84 4.71
CA MET A 119 -6.13 -15.76 3.93
C MET A 119 -6.64 -14.41 4.41
N LEU A 120 -5.71 -13.49 4.64
CA LEU A 120 -5.99 -12.09 4.91
C LEU A 120 -5.47 -11.25 3.76
N ASP A 121 -6.29 -10.38 3.21
CA ASP A 121 -5.82 -9.26 2.41
C ASP A 121 -5.51 -8.09 3.34
N ALA A 122 -4.26 -7.68 3.37
CA ALA A 122 -3.78 -6.70 4.35
C ALA A 122 -2.88 -5.64 3.68
N PRO A 123 -3.42 -4.84 2.76
CA PRO A 123 -2.67 -3.74 2.18
C PRO A 123 -2.28 -2.70 3.23
N VAL A 124 -1.20 -1.97 2.92
CA VAL A 124 -0.57 -1.03 3.85
C VAL A 124 -0.64 0.41 3.35
N SER A 125 -0.65 1.35 4.29
CA SER A 125 -0.45 2.79 4.07
C SER A 125 0.71 3.30 4.92
N GLY A 126 1.48 4.26 4.39
CA GLY A 126 2.63 4.89 5.07
C GLY A 126 3.91 4.97 4.22
N GLY A 127 4.00 4.22 3.14
CA GLY A 127 5.15 4.24 2.23
C GLY A 127 6.43 3.64 2.83
N VAL A 128 7.55 3.87 2.13
CA VAL A 128 8.86 3.26 2.46
C VAL A 128 9.39 3.70 3.83
N ILE A 129 9.20 4.98 4.16
CA ILE A 129 9.65 5.55 5.45
C ILE A 129 8.92 4.88 6.62
N ALA A 130 7.60 4.74 6.53
CA ALA A 130 6.82 4.06 7.57
C ALA A 130 7.12 2.56 7.65
N ALA A 131 7.44 1.92 6.51
CA ALA A 131 7.87 0.53 6.50
C ALA A 131 9.21 0.34 7.23
N GLU A 132 10.15 1.27 7.07
CA GLU A 132 11.43 1.26 7.77
C GLU A 132 11.27 1.51 9.26
N ALA A 133 10.47 2.50 9.62
CA ALA A 133 10.19 2.88 11.01
C ALA A 133 9.25 1.89 11.75
N GLY A 134 8.67 0.90 11.08
CA GLY A 134 7.67 0.01 11.69
C GLY A 134 6.37 0.72 12.05
N THR A 135 5.98 1.76 11.30
CA THR A 135 4.81 2.61 11.59
C THR A 135 3.71 2.50 10.53
N LEU A 136 3.71 1.44 9.73
CA LEU A 136 2.67 1.18 8.73
C LEU A 136 1.27 1.08 9.37
N THR A 137 0.26 1.46 8.61
CA THR A 137 -1.14 1.16 8.92
C THR A 137 -1.62 0.04 8.00
N PHE A 138 -2.11 -1.06 8.58
CA PHE A 138 -2.66 -2.20 7.86
C PHE A 138 -4.18 -2.09 7.79
N MET A 139 -4.74 -2.34 6.61
CA MET A 139 -6.18 -2.45 6.37
C MET A 139 -6.48 -3.93 6.10
N VAL A 140 -7.12 -4.63 7.03
CA VAL A 140 -7.15 -6.10 7.02
C VAL A 140 -8.55 -6.61 6.73
N GLY A 141 -8.68 -7.36 5.64
CA GLY A 141 -9.87 -8.11 5.28
C GLY A 141 -9.66 -9.62 5.43
N GLY A 142 -10.70 -10.35 5.81
CA GLY A 142 -10.67 -11.79 6.02
C GLY A 142 -11.47 -12.22 7.25
N SER A 143 -11.18 -13.40 7.81
CA SER A 143 -11.85 -13.82 9.04
C SER A 143 -11.30 -13.08 10.26
N GLU A 144 -12.16 -12.77 11.22
CA GLU A 144 -11.79 -12.07 12.46
C GLU A 144 -10.81 -12.92 13.31
N GLU A 145 -10.97 -14.23 13.29
CA GLU A 145 -10.07 -15.19 13.92
C GLU A 145 -8.64 -15.09 13.36
N ALA A 146 -8.51 -15.12 12.01
CA ALA A 146 -7.22 -15.00 11.36
C ALA A 146 -6.59 -13.62 11.63
N PHE A 147 -7.40 -12.55 11.63
CA PHE A 147 -6.95 -11.21 12.00
C PHE A 147 -6.41 -11.18 13.44
N ALA A 148 -7.15 -11.74 14.40
CA ALA A 148 -6.73 -11.78 15.80
C ALA A 148 -5.40 -12.54 15.97
N ALA A 149 -5.24 -13.68 15.30
CA ALA A 149 -4.00 -14.47 15.34
C ALA A 149 -2.81 -13.76 14.67
N ALA A 150 -3.04 -12.97 13.62
CA ALA A 150 -1.98 -12.23 12.89
C ALA A 150 -1.63 -10.89 13.53
N LYS A 151 -2.35 -10.40 14.54
CA LYS A 151 -2.07 -9.11 15.21
C LYS A 151 -0.61 -8.94 15.62
N PRO A 152 0.09 -9.90 16.24
CA PRO A 152 1.49 -9.73 16.61
C PRO A 152 2.38 -9.39 15.40
N LEU A 153 2.11 -9.99 14.23
CA LEU A 153 2.85 -9.72 13.00
C LEU A 153 2.60 -8.28 12.51
N PHE A 154 1.35 -7.84 12.52
CA PHE A 154 1.01 -6.47 12.11
C PHE A 154 1.68 -5.42 12.99
N PHE A 155 1.64 -5.59 14.31
CA PHE A 155 2.23 -4.65 15.26
C PHE A 155 3.76 -4.67 15.28
N SER A 156 4.39 -5.74 14.77
CA SER A 156 5.84 -5.78 14.57
C SER A 156 6.28 -4.98 13.33
N MET A 157 5.39 -4.77 12.36
CA MET A 157 5.67 -4.07 11.10
C MET A 157 5.00 -2.69 11.01
N GLY A 158 4.08 -2.36 11.92
CA GLY A 158 3.30 -1.15 11.87
C GLY A 158 2.75 -0.69 13.22
N LYS A 159 2.25 0.54 13.24
CA LYS A 159 1.62 1.15 14.42
C LYS A 159 0.13 0.80 14.58
N GLY A 160 -0.51 0.27 13.55
CA GLY A 160 -1.94 0.00 13.56
C GLY A 160 -2.37 -1.04 12.53
N ALA A 161 -3.35 -1.84 12.93
CA ALA A 161 -4.05 -2.78 12.05
C ALA A 161 -5.55 -2.62 12.27
N ILE A 162 -6.26 -2.25 11.20
CA ILE A 162 -7.69 -2.00 11.21
C ILE A 162 -8.38 -3.17 10.52
N TYR A 163 -9.28 -3.84 11.24
CA TYR A 163 -10.12 -4.89 10.67
C TYR A 163 -11.23 -4.27 9.82
N CYS A 164 -11.26 -4.63 8.54
CA CYS A 164 -12.17 -4.07 7.55
C CYS A 164 -13.36 -5.01 7.22
N GLY A 165 -13.47 -6.16 7.90
CA GLY A 165 -14.50 -7.16 7.63
C GLY A 165 -14.00 -8.31 6.74
N GLY A 166 -14.89 -8.89 5.93
CA GLY A 166 -14.62 -10.08 5.13
C GLY A 166 -13.47 -9.94 4.12
N ALA A 167 -13.14 -11.05 3.47
CA ALA A 167 -12.09 -11.13 2.46
C ALA A 167 -12.30 -10.10 1.33
N GLY A 168 -11.23 -9.39 0.95
CA GLY A 168 -11.24 -8.31 -0.05
C GLY A 168 -11.53 -6.93 0.53
N ASN A 169 -12.08 -6.82 1.75
CA ASN A 169 -12.44 -5.53 2.34
C ASN A 169 -11.22 -4.67 2.71
N GLY A 170 -10.07 -5.27 3.03
CA GLY A 170 -8.83 -4.54 3.22
C GLY A 170 -8.39 -3.83 1.93
N SER A 171 -8.44 -4.55 0.81
CA SER A 171 -8.14 -4.01 -0.51
C SER A 171 -9.13 -2.92 -0.92
N ALA A 172 -10.41 -3.11 -0.66
CA ALA A 172 -11.45 -2.11 -0.90
C ALA A 172 -11.21 -0.84 -0.05
N ALA A 173 -10.90 -1.01 1.24
CA ALA A 173 -10.57 0.10 2.13
C ALA A 173 -9.36 0.90 1.64
N LYS A 174 -8.31 0.23 1.16
CA LYS A 174 -7.15 0.91 0.57
C LYS A 174 -7.49 1.69 -0.69
N ILE A 175 -8.28 1.11 -1.60
CA ILE A 175 -8.74 1.77 -2.82
C ILE A 175 -9.50 3.06 -2.46
N CYS A 176 -10.43 2.98 -1.52
CA CYS A 176 -11.19 4.15 -1.05
C CYS A 176 -10.30 5.21 -0.39
N ASN A 177 -9.34 4.77 0.43
CA ASN A 177 -8.37 5.69 1.06
C ASN A 177 -7.54 6.44 0.01
N ASN A 178 -7.01 5.71 -0.99
CA ASN A 178 -6.16 6.33 -2.01
C ASN A 178 -6.96 7.21 -2.99
N LEU A 179 -8.22 6.87 -3.25
CA LEU A 179 -9.14 7.76 -3.98
C LEU A 179 -9.36 9.08 -3.21
N ALA A 180 -9.67 9.01 -1.92
CA ALA A 180 -9.85 10.20 -1.09
C ALA A 180 -8.57 11.05 -1.02
N LEU A 181 -7.41 10.39 -0.90
CA LEU A 181 -6.09 11.01 -0.93
C LEU A 181 -5.84 11.75 -2.25
N ALA A 182 -6.08 11.11 -3.39
CA ALA A 182 -5.89 11.71 -4.71
C ALA A 182 -6.79 12.94 -4.91
N VAL A 183 -8.07 12.82 -4.60
CA VAL A 183 -9.04 13.93 -4.75
C VAL A 183 -8.69 15.10 -3.82
N SER A 184 -8.25 14.82 -2.59
CA SER A 184 -7.79 15.87 -1.67
C SER A 184 -6.55 16.58 -2.21
N MET A 185 -5.59 15.85 -2.76
CA MET A 185 -4.37 16.42 -3.35
C MET A 185 -4.70 17.30 -4.57
N LEU A 186 -5.59 16.85 -5.44
CA LEU A 186 -6.06 17.65 -6.58
C LEU A 186 -6.73 18.94 -6.11
N GLY A 187 -7.67 18.86 -5.19
CA GLY A 187 -8.39 20.04 -4.69
C GLY A 187 -7.49 21.05 -3.99
N VAL A 188 -6.52 20.58 -3.18
CA VAL A 188 -5.53 21.45 -2.54
C VAL A 188 -4.61 22.10 -3.57
N SER A 189 -4.12 21.32 -4.55
CA SER A 189 -3.24 21.80 -5.62
C SER A 189 -3.93 22.88 -6.47
N GLU A 190 -5.15 22.62 -6.90
CA GLU A 190 -5.94 23.56 -7.73
C GLU A 190 -6.24 24.85 -6.94
N ALA A 191 -6.65 24.75 -5.68
CA ALA A 191 -6.95 25.91 -4.85
C ALA A 191 -5.71 26.76 -4.54
N LEU A 192 -4.54 26.14 -4.29
CA LEU A 192 -3.28 26.87 -4.10
C LEU A 192 -2.82 27.54 -5.39
N ALA A 193 -2.95 26.86 -6.54
CA ALA A 193 -2.64 27.45 -7.85
C ALA A 193 -3.53 28.64 -8.18
N LEU A 194 -4.84 28.53 -7.95
CA LEU A 194 -5.80 29.63 -8.14
C LEU A 194 -5.43 30.83 -7.24
N GLY A 195 -5.16 30.57 -5.96
CA GLY A 195 -4.83 31.64 -5.02
C GLY A 195 -3.54 32.37 -5.39
N GLN A 196 -2.50 31.65 -5.81
CA GLN A 196 -1.26 32.28 -6.31
C GLN A 196 -1.52 33.11 -7.58
N SER A 197 -2.38 32.65 -8.47
CA SER A 197 -2.79 33.41 -9.67
C SER A 197 -3.59 34.68 -9.32
N LEU A 198 -4.25 34.69 -8.15
CA LEU A 198 -4.96 35.86 -7.60
C LEU A 198 -4.06 36.76 -6.73
N GLY A 199 -2.76 36.47 -6.64
CA GLY A 199 -1.79 37.25 -5.89
C GLY A 199 -1.71 36.94 -4.40
N VAL A 200 -2.27 35.81 -3.94
CA VAL A 200 -2.15 35.36 -2.55
C VAL A 200 -1.03 34.32 -2.43
N ALA A 201 -0.07 34.57 -1.55
CA ALA A 201 1.05 33.68 -1.31
C ALA A 201 0.58 32.28 -0.89
N ALA A 202 1.22 31.21 -1.42
CA ALA A 202 0.86 29.83 -1.10
C ALA A 202 1.08 29.50 0.37
N SER A 203 2.09 30.08 1.01
CA SER A 203 2.36 29.98 2.44
C SER A 203 1.22 30.56 3.29
N THR A 204 0.63 31.69 2.86
CA THR A 204 -0.54 32.30 3.51
C THR A 204 -1.78 31.44 3.34
N LEU A 205 -2.04 30.94 2.12
CA LEU A 205 -3.17 30.04 1.87
C LEU A 205 -3.07 28.75 2.66
N SER A 206 -1.87 28.16 2.74
CA SER A 206 -1.63 26.97 3.55
C SER A 206 -1.94 27.20 5.03
N LYS A 207 -1.57 28.37 5.59
CA LYS A 207 -1.96 28.75 6.95
C LYS A 207 -3.49 28.84 7.09
N ILE A 208 -4.16 29.49 6.13
CA ILE A 208 -5.63 29.60 6.13
C ILE A 208 -6.27 28.22 6.08
N PHE A 209 -5.85 27.33 5.17
CA PHE A 209 -6.41 25.99 5.06
C PHE A 209 -6.25 25.22 6.38
N ASN A 210 -5.05 25.27 6.98
CA ASN A 210 -4.70 24.48 8.16
C ASN A 210 -5.35 25.03 9.47
N CYS A 211 -5.76 26.31 9.49
CA CYS A 211 -6.51 26.91 10.59
C CYS A 211 -8.03 26.89 10.37
N SER A 212 -8.52 26.39 9.22
CA SER A 212 -9.91 26.49 8.80
C SER A 212 -10.45 25.15 8.29
N SER A 213 -11.63 25.20 7.68
CA SER A 213 -12.40 24.02 7.24
C SER A 213 -11.80 23.24 6.07
N ALA A 214 -10.82 23.79 5.36
CA ALA A 214 -10.13 23.12 4.26
C ALA A 214 -8.96 22.23 4.70
N ARG A 215 -8.69 22.14 6.00
CA ARG A 215 -7.61 21.33 6.53
C ARG A 215 -7.77 19.85 6.15
N CYS A 216 -6.72 19.28 5.57
CA CYS A 216 -6.62 17.87 5.28
C CYS A 216 -5.15 17.44 5.26
N TRP A 217 -4.88 16.14 5.15
CA TRP A 217 -3.51 15.62 5.13
C TRP A 217 -2.66 16.24 4.00
N SER A 218 -3.24 16.51 2.84
CA SER A 218 -2.54 17.14 1.71
C SER A 218 -2.19 18.60 1.97
N SER A 219 -2.85 19.29 2.90
CA SER A 219 -2.55 20.68 3.25
C SER A 219 -1.61 20.80 4.44
N ASP A 220 -1.77 19.94 5.47
CA ASP A 220 -1.08 20.11 6.76
C ASP A 220 0.13 19.20 6.97
N SER A 221 0.25 18.12 6.20
CA SER A 221 1.29 17.10 6.38
C SER A 221 2.07 16.78 5.11
N TYR A 222 1.53 17.16 3.93
CA TYR A 222 2.11 16.80 2.63
C TYR A 222 1.85 17.85 1.56
N ASN A 223 2.20 19.10 1.86
CA ASN A 223 1.88 20.24 1.00
C ASN A 223 2.54 20.09 -0.39
N PRO A 224 1.78 20.27 -1.50
CA PRO A 224 2.29 20.07 -2.85
C PRO A 224 3.12 21.24 -3.40
N VAL A 225 3.11 22.41 -2.74
CA VAL A 225 3.80 23.60 -3.23
C VAL A 225 5.26 23.62 -2.77
N PRO A 226 6.23 23.72 -3.69
CA PRO A 226 7.63 23.88 -3.32
C PRO A 226 7.86 25.10 -2.41
N GLY A 227 8.73 24.94 -1.42
CA GLY A 227 9.08 26.01 -0.47
C GLY A 227 8.10 26.25 0.68
N VAL A 228 6.90 25.68 0.65
CA VAL A 228 5.88 25.87 1.71
C VAL A 228 6.10 24.92 2.90
N MET A 229 6.59 23.72 2.68
CA MET A 229 6.79 22.72 3.72
C MET A 229 8.09 21.96 3.48
N GLU A 230 8.92 21.84 4.51
CA GLU A 230 10.14 21.04 4.45
C GLU A 230 9.88 19.54 4.66
N GLY A 231 10.81 18.70 4.18
CA GLY A 231 10.76 17.24 4.39
C GLY A 231 9.76 16.48 3.53
N VAL A 232 8.90 17.17 2.78
CA VAL A 232 7.95 16.58 1.83
C VAL A 232 8.53 16.51 0.40
N PRO A 233 8.01 15.68 -0.52
CA PRO A 233 8.55 15.59 -1.88
C PRO A 233 8.57 16.90 -2.65
N SER A 234 7.62 17.80 -2.46
CA SER A 234 7.61 19.11 -3.11
C SER A 234 8.84 19.96 -2.75
N SER A 235 9.47 19.75 -1.58
CA SER A 235 10.72 20.46 -1.19
C SER A 235 11.99 19.95 -1.88
N ARG A 236 11.90 18.88 -2.70
CA ARG A 236 13.02 18.24 -3.40
C ARG A 236 12.64 17.81 -4.83
N ASP A 237 12.01 18.68 -5.55
CA ASP A 237 11.57 18.46 -6.94
C ASP A 237 10.72 17.17 -7.08
N TYR A 238 9.86 16.90 -6.12
CA TYR A 238 8.97 15.73 -6.08
C TYR A 238 9.71 14.39 -6.19
N ASN A 239 10.97 14.30 -5.82
CA ASN A 239 11.71 13.05 -5.81
C ASN A 239 11.39 12.20 -4.59
N GLY A 240 11.23 10.88 -4.80
CA GLY A 240 10.83 9.94 -3.76
C GLY A 240 9.33 9.98 -3.48
N GLY A 241 8.90 9.55 -2.29
CA GLY A 241 7.49 9.53 -1.91
C GLY A 241 6.68 8.43 -2.61
N PHE A 242 5.43 8.73 -2.98
CA PHE A 242 4.51 7.83 -3.65
C PHE A 242 4.37 8.19 -5.13
N ALA A 243 4.95 7.40 -6.01
CA ALA A 243 5.05 7.70 -7.43
C ALA A 243 3.69 7.88 -8.11
N SER A 244 3.59 8.86 -9.01
CA SER A 244 2.37 9.20 -9.78
C SER A 244 1.80 7.99 -10.54
N LYS A 245 2.65 7.13 -11.11
CA LYS A 245 2.21 5.88 -11.74
C LYS A 245 1.50 4.92 -10.80
N LEU A 246 1.85 4.91 -9.53
CA LEU A 246 1.17 4.08 -8.52
C LEU A 246 -0.18 4.69 -8.12
N MET A 247 -0.26 6.01 -8.05
CA MET A 247 -1.53 6.71 -7.85
C MET A 247 -2.47 6.49 -9.05
N ALA A 248 -1.99 6.63 -10.29
CA ALA A 248 -2.76 6.34 -11.50
C ALA A 248 -3.27 4.89 -11.52
N LYS A 249 -2.43 3.92 -11.14
CA LYS A 249 -2.84 2.51 -11.01
C LYS A 249 -3.95 2.33 -9.98
N ASP A 250 -3.83 2.96 -8.81
CA ASP A 250 -4.83 2.82 -7.73
C ASP A 250 -6.16 3.50 -8.12
N LEU A 251 -6.11 4.62 -8.85
CA LEU A 251 -7.29 5.28 -9.41
C LEU A 251 -7.97 4.44 -10.52
N ASN A 252 -7.20 3.73 -11.34
CA ASN A 252 -7.76 2.77 -12.30
C ASN A 252 -8.53 1.66 -11.58
N LEU A 253 -7.96 1.09 -10.51
CA LEU A 253 -8.65 0.10 -9.68
C LEU A 253 -9.92 0.68 -9.04
N ALA A 254 -9.87 1.94 -8.57
CA ALA A 254 -11.03 2.63 -7.99
C ALA A 254 -12.16 2.82 -9.03
N ALA A 255 -11.82 3.25 -10.24
CA ALA A 255 -12.79 3.45 -11.32
C ALA A 255 -13.45 2.13 -11.75
N GLU A 256 -12.66 1.06 -11.91
CA GLU A 256 -13.17 -0.27 -12.22
C GLU A 256 -14.08 -0.81 -11.11
N SER A 257 -13.65 -0.68 -9.85
CA SER A 257 -14.44 -1.11 -8.69
C SER A 257 -15.76 -0.35 -8.58
N ALA A 258 -15.74 0.98 -8.79
CA ALA A 258 -16.94 1.81 -8.77
C ALA A 258 -17.92 1.44 -9.90
N LYS A 259 -17.41 1.18 -11.12
CA LYS A 259 -18.20 0.72 -12.25
C LYS A 259 -18.87 -0.63 -11.95
N GLN A 260 -18.14 -1.57 -11.38
CA GLN A 260 -18.68 -2.90 -11.02
C GLN A 260 -19.71 -2.83 -9.89
N ALA A 261 -19.49 -1.95 -8.92
CA ALA A 261 -20.43 -1.70 -7.82
C ALA A 261 -21.65 -0.85 -8.23
N GLY A 262 -21.70 -0.33 -9.46
CA GLY A 262 -22.76 0.56 -9.92
C GLY A 262 -22.77 1.93 -9.23
N CYS A 263 -21.65 2.35 -8.62
CA CYS A 263 -21.54 3.62 -7.93
C CYS A 263 -21.21 4.77 -8.91
N LYS A 264 -21.82 5.95 -8.69
CA LYS A 264 -21.42 7.18 -9.39
C LYS A 264 -20.01 7.60 -8.92
N HIS A 265 -19.12 7.87 -9.88
CA HIS A 265 -17.72 8.16 -9.56
C HIS A 265 -17.10 9.31 -10.39
N PRO A 266 -17.74 10.47 -10.50
CA PRO A 266 -17.26 11.56 -11.36
C PRO A 266 -15.88 12.06 -10.92
N LEU A 267 -15.59 12.20 -9.62
CA LEU A 267 -14.30 12.64 -9.11
C LEU A 267 -13.20 11.61 -9.37
N THR A 268 -13.50 10.31 -9.26
CA THR A 268 -12.55 9.24 -9.61
C THR A 268 -12.14 9.33 -11.08
N SER A 269 -13.11 9.50 -11.98
CA SER A 269 -12.86 9.60 -13.42
C SER A 269 -12.01 10.82 -13.76
N GLN A 270 -12.27 11.95 -13.12
CA GLN A 270 -11.47 13.16 -13.33
C GLN A 270 -10.05 12.99 -12.78
N ALA A 271 -9.91 12.48 -11.57
CA ALA A 271 -8.60 12.20 -10.97
C ALA A 271 -7.78 11.20 -11.80
N GLN A 272 -8.42 10.11 -12.26
CA GLN A 272 -7.80 9.12 -13.15
C GLN A 272 -7.23 9.77 -14.41
N LYS A 273 -8.02 10.64 -15.06
CA LYS A 273 -7.60 11.35 -16.26
C LYS A 273 -6.35 12.22 -16.00
N ILE A 274 -6.40 13.08 -14.98
CA ILE A 274 -5.30 13.98 -14.63
C ILE A 274 -4.01 13.23 -14.31
N TYR A 275 -4.07 12.19 -13.46
CA TYR A 275 -2.87 11.40 -13.12
C TYR A 275 -2.35 10.56 -14.29
N THR A 276 -3.21 10.17 -15.23
CA THR A 276 -2.78 9.50 -16.48
C THR A 276 -2.05 10.48 -17.39
N GLU A 277 -2.59 11.69 -17.56
CA GLU A 277 -1.94 12.77 -18.33
C GLU A 277 -0.58 13.11 -17.73
N LEU A 278 -0.49 13.30 -16.42
CA LEU A 278 0.75 13.56 -15.69
C LEU A 278 1.83 12.49 -15.93
N CYS A 279 1.43 11.21 -15.96
CA CYS A 279 2.34 10.10 -16.28
C CYS A 279 2.82 10.18 -17.74
N ASN A 280 1.93 10.50 -18.69
CA ASN A 280 2.27 10.63 -20.10
C ASN A 280 3.21 11.83 -20.40
N GLU A 281 3.19 12.85 -19.54
CA GLU A 281 4.08 14.01 -19.56
C GLU A 281 5.47 13.73 -18.96
N GLY A 282 5.76 12.48 -18.56
CA GLY A 282 7.06 12.05 -18.03
C GLY A 282 7.21 12.16 -16.51
N HIS A 283 6.12 12.41 -15.79
CA HIS A 283 6.11 12.53 -14.33
C HIS A 283 5.74 11.23 -13.60
N GLU A 284 5.75 10.07 -14.28
CA GLU A 284 5.35 8.79 -13.72
C GLU A 284 6.20 8.34 -12.52
N GLY A 285 7.47 8.76 -12.47
CA GLY A 285 8.41 8.47 -11.38
C GLY A 285 8.42 9.49 -10.25
N LYS A 286 7.84 10.67 -10.46
CA LYS A 286 7.73 11.74 -9.46
C LYS A 286 6.63 11.40 -8.44
N ASP A 287 6.74 11.99 -7.26
CA ASP A 287 5.70 11.88 -6.24
C ASP A 287 4.36 12.44 -6.75
N PHE A 288 3.26 11.83 -6.37
CA PHE A 288 1.92 12.18 -6.83
C PHE A 288 1.53 13.64 -6.52
N SER A 289 2.17 14.29 -5.54
CA SER A 289 1.96 15.71 -5.23
C SER A 289 2.50 16.63 -6.35
N CYS A 290 3.29 16.10 -7.30
CA CYS A 290 3.73 16.89 -8.48
C CYS A 290 2.55 17.30 -9.37
N VAL A 291 1.36 16.79 -9.14
CA VAL A 291 0.13 17.24 -9.79
C VAL A 291 -0.15 18.74 -9.58
N PHE A 292 0.45 19.39 -8.60
CA PHE A 292 0.44 20.83 -8.46
C PHE A 292 0.95 21.53 -9.73
N ARG A 293 1.97 20.96 -10.41
CA ARG A 293 2.53 21.49 -11.66
C ARG A 293 1.59 21.38 -12.86
N HIS A 294 0.59 20.51 -12.79
CA HIS A 294 -0.51 20.48 -13.76
C HIS A 294 -1.38 21.74 -13.70
N TYR A 295 -1.50 22.37 -12.53
CA TYR A 295 -2.32 23.55 -12.31
C TYR A 295 -1.53 24.86 -12.33
N TYR A 296 -0.24 24.83 -11.96
CA TYR A 296 0.58 26.02 -11.78
C TYR A 296 1.97 25.85 -12.37
N THR A 297 2.28 26.69 -13.38
CA THR A 297 3.58 26.75 -14.07
C THR A 297 4.38 28.02 -13.74
N GLY A 298 3.88 28.86 -12.81
CA GLY A 298 4.55 30.05 -12.35
C GLY A 298 5.80 29.76 -11.50
N MET A 299 6.52 30.82 -11.12
CA MET A 299 7.68 30.69 -10.25
C MET A 299 7.24 30.31 -8.83
N ASP A 300 8.02 29.43 -8.21
CA ASP A 300 7.83 29.07 -6.79
C ASP A 300 8.11 30.29 -5.90
N GLU A 301 7.43 30.36 -4.75
CA GLU A 301 7.75 31.36 -3.75
C GLU A 301 9.19 31.11 -3.26
N HIS A 302 10.06 32.12 -3.44
CA HIS A 302 11.32 32.14 -2.72
C HIS A 302 10.97 32.35 -1.24
N VAL A 303 11.30 31.40 -0.41
CA VAL A 303 11.33 31.61 1.04
C VAL A 303 12.51 32.53 1.27
N ASP A 304 12.24 33.82 1.44
CA ASP A 304 13.23 34.75 1.99
C ASP A 304 13.69 34.18 3.35
N GLN A 305 14.96 33.80 3.41
CA GLN A 305 15.62 33.27 4.60
C GLN A 305 15.73 34.33 5.69
#